data_4c94746f96cbf02665ed19147ec1c44b
#
_entry.id   4c94746f96cbf02665ed19147ec1c44b
#
_cell.length_a   1.000
_cell.length_b   1.000
_cell.length_c   1.000
_cell.angle_alpha   90.00
_cell.angle_beta   90.00
_cell.angle_gamma   90.00
#
_symmetry.space_group_name_H-M   'P 1'
#
loop_
_entity.id
_entity.type
_entity.pdbx_description
1 polymer ?
#
loop_
_entity_poly.entity_id
_entity_poly.type
_entity_poly.pdbx_seq_one_letter_code
_entity_poly.pdbx_strand_id
1 'polypeptide(L)'
;MKPGALTAQEVAVLRKHPVDGARLIIAREQKLDLAATVAYEHHIMINGQGYPRFRYQRETHFASRLVHLCDVFDALCTARPYREAWASEMALAYIEERAGTDFEPKLAEAFTGMMRLWSHQRVAVPEGSVLFK
;
A
#
# COMPACT_ATOMS: atom_id res chain seq x y z
N MET A 1 -3.16 21.03 5.77
CA MET A 1 -2.23 19.93 6.08
C MET A 1 -1.17 20.44 7.03
N LYS A 2 -0.86 19.73 8.12
CA LYS A 2 0.21 20.14 9.06
C LYS A 2 1.56 20.09 8.38
N PRO A 3 2.37 21.15 8.38
CA PRO A 3 3.73 21.10 7.90
C PRO A 3 4.60 20.34 8.92
N GLY A 4 5.30 19.30 8.46
CA GLY A 4 6.25 18.53 9.26
C GLY A 4 5.79 17.12 9.65
N ALA A 5 6.68 16.39 10.33
CA ALA A 5 6.45 15.02 10.76
C ALA A 5 5.34 14.93 11.83
N LEU A 6 4.64 13.80 11.87
CA LEU A 6 3.62 13.52 12.87
C LEU A 6 4.28 13.26 14.24
N THR A 7 3.67 13.74 15.29
CA THR A 7 4.03 13.38 16.68
C THR A 7 3.63 11.95 16.99
N ALA A 8 4.19 11.36 18.04
CA ALA A 8 3.83 10.02 18.48
C ALA A 8 2.33 9.86 18.77
N GLN A 9 1.69 10.91 19.31
CA GLN A 9 0.25 10.92 19.58
C GLN A 9 -0.56 10.94 18.27
N GLU A 10 -0.17 11.75 17.28
CA GLU A 10 -0.82 11.79 15.97
C GLU A 10 -0.65 10.47 15.22
N VAL A 11 0.52 9.83 15.30
CA VAL A 11 0.75 8.48 14.77
C VAL A 11 -0.17 7.45 15.45
N ALA A 12 -0.33 7.52 16.77
CA ALA A 12 -1.22 6.62 17.50
C ALA A 12 -2.70 6.79 17.09
N VAL A 13 -3.14 8.02 16.82
CA VAL A 13 -4.48 8.29 16.26
C VAL A 13 -4.59 7.76 14.84
N LEU A 14 -3.60 8.06 13.99
CA LEU A 14 -3.58 7.59 12.60
C LEU A 14 -3.68 6.06 12.52
N ARG A 15 -2.97 5.33 13.38
CA ARG A 15 -2.96 3.86 13.39
C ARG A 15 -4.31 3.21 13.75
N LYS A 16 -5.32 3.98 14.12
CA LYS A 16 -6.68 3.47 14.35
C LYS A 16 -7.52 3.36 13.08
N HIS A 17 -7.14 4.08 12.00
CA HIS A 17 -7.96 4.14 10.79
C HIS A 17 -8.29 2.77 10.15
N PRO A 18 -7.45 1.73 10.17
CA PRO A 18 -7.84 0.44 9.62
C PRO A 18 -9.01 -0.20 10.38
N VAL A 19 -8.98 -0.12 11.70
CA VAL A 19 -10.05 -0.64 12.57
C VAL A 19 -11.32 0.18 12.40
N ASP A 20 -11.20 1.50 12.41
CA ASP A 20 -12.35 2.41 12.30
C ASP A 20 -12.98 2.34 10.91
N GLY A 21 -12.15 2.25 9.85
CA GLY A 21 -12.61 2.04 8.48
C GLY A 21 -13.36 0.73 8.30
N ALA A 22 -12.83 -0.37 8.79
CA ALA A 22 -13.51 -1.67 8.75
C ALA A 22 -14.85 -1.65 9.49
N ARG A 23 -14.91 -1.03 10.67
CA ARG A 23 -16.16 -0.86 11.44
C ARG A 23 -17.21 -0.07 10.68
N LEU A 24 -16.80 1.03 10.04
CA LEU A 24 -17.70 1.87 9.24
C LEU A 24 -18.28 1.10 8.06
N ILE A 25 -17.48 0.28 7.37
CA ILE A 25 -17.91 -0.52 6.23
C ILE A 25 -18.93 -1.56 6.69
N ILE A 26 -18.62 -2.34 7.74
CA ILE A 26 -19.50 -3.39 8.26
C ILE A 26 -20.82 -2.80 8.78
N ALA A 27 -20.79 -1.64 9.43
CA ALA A 27 -21.98 -0.98 9.95
C ALA A 27 -22.92 -0.46 8.84
N ARG A 28 -22.40 -0.24 7.63
CA ARG A 28 -23.16 0.27 6.49
C ARG A 28 -23.76 -0.85 5.65
N GLU A 29 -23.00 -1.89 5.38
CA GLU A 29 -23.45 -2.97 4.48
C GLU A 29 -22.71 -4.28 4.76
N GLN A 30 -23.49 -5.31 5.14
CA GLN A 30 -22.96 -6.65 5.44
C GLN A 30 -22.36 -7.39 4.22
N LYS A 31 -22.65 -6.94 3.00
CA LYS A 31 -22.12 -7.54 1.76
C LYS A 31 -20.71 -7.07 1.39
N LEU A 32 -20.12 -6.15 2.15
CA LEU A 32 -18.79 -5.59 1.88
C LEU A 32 -17.68 -6.23 2.73
N ASP A 33 -17.81 -7.53 3.05
CA ASP A 33 -16.85 -8.25 3.91
C ASP A 33 -15.41 -8.17 3.41
N LEU A 34 -15.20 -8.31 2.08
CA LEU A 34 -13.86 -8.18 1.51
C LEU A 34 -13.31 -6.76 1.67
N ALA A 35 -14.13 -5.74 1.45
CA ALA A 35 -13.70 -4.35 1.63
C ALA A 35 -13.35 -4.05 3.09
N ALA A 36 -14.14 -4.56 4.03
CA ALA A 36 -13.87 -4.43 5.46
C ALA A 36 -12.58 -5.17 5.86
N THR A 37 -12.35 -6.36 5.31
CA THR A 37 -11.13 -7.14 5.51
C THR A 37 -9.90 -6.36 5.02
N VAL A 38 -9.95 -5.84 3.80
CA VAL A 38 -8.86 -5.04 3.22
C VAL A 38 -8.64 -3.76 4.04
N ALA A 39 -9.71 -3.05 4.42
CA ALA A 39 -9.61 -1.86 5.27
C ALA A 39 -8.90 -2.15 6.61
N TYR A 40 -9.16 -3.32 7.20
CA TYR A 40 -8.54 -3.73 8.45
C TYR A 40 -7.07 -4.16 8.27
N GLU A 41 -6.73 -4.86 7.19
CA GLU A 41 -5.48 -5.60 7.05
C GLU A 41 -4.39 -4.87 6.25
N HIS A 42 -4.70 -3.84 5.46
CA HIS A 42 -3.77 -3.24 4.47
C HIS A 42 -2.48 -2.64 5.04
N HIS A 43 -2.32 -2.55 6.35
CA HIS A 43 -1.07 -2.16 6.99
C HIS A 43 -0.40 -3.31 7.77
N ILE A 44 -0.86 -4.55 7.57
CA ILE A 44 -0.25 -5.73 8.19
C ILE A 44 0.71 -6.36 7.20
N MET A 45 1.96 -6.53 7.62
CA MET A 45 3.02 -7.16 6.84
C MET A 45 2.89 -8.69 6.88
N ILE A 46 3.49 -9.39 5.92
CA ILE A 46 3.41 -10.86 5.88
C ILE A 46 4.08 -11.55 7.08
N ASN A 47 5.05 -10.89 7.71
CA ASN A 47 5.69 -11.37 8.95
C ASN A 47 4.86 -11.10 10.22
N GLY A 48 3.64 -10.56 10.08
CA GLY A 48 2.74 -10.24 11.19
C GLY A 48 3.03 -8.91 11.89
N GLN A 49 4.02 -8.15 11.42
CA GLN A 49 4.28 -6.80 11.91
C GLN A 49 3.29 -5.79 11.28
N GLY A 50 3.44 -4.52 11.62
CA GLY A 50 2.52 -3.47 11.19
C GLY A 50 1.37 -3.25 12.18
N TYR A 51 0.22 -2.81 11.69
CA TYR A 51 -0.95 -2.52 12.50
C TYR A 51 -2.26 -2.69 11.71
N PRO A 52 -3.40 -3.03 12.37
CA PRO A 52 -3.48 -3.47 13.75
C PRO A 52 -2.80 -4.83 13.96
N ARG A 53 -2.37 -5.13 15.18
CA ARG A 53 -1.79 -6.45 15.45
C ARG A 53 -2.89 -7.50 15.63
N PHE A 54 -2.71 -8.65 15.00
CA PHE A 54 -3.56 -9.79 15.28
C PHE A 54 -3.29 -10.35 16.69
N ARG A 55 -4.35 -10.83 17.33
CA ARG A 55 -4.22 -11.57 18.60
C ARG A 55 -3.66 -12.97 18.39
N TYR A 56 -3.85 -13.53 17.18
CA TYR A 56 -3.40 -14.85 16.79
C TYR A 56 -2.65 -14.73 15.47
N GLN A 57 -1.67 -15.60 15.27
CA GLN A 57 -0.96 -15.68 14.00
C GLN A 57 -1.93 -16.20 12.91
N ARG A 58 -2.13 -15.44 11.88
CA ARG A 58 -2.91 -15.79 10.70
C ARG A 58 -2.37 -15.07 9.48
N GLU A 59 -2.63 -15.62 8.31
CA GLU A 59 -2.35 -14.94 7.06
C GLU A 59 -3.39 -13.84 6.79
N THR A 60 -2.93 -12.74 6.20
CA THR A 60 -3.80 -11.70 5.66
C THR A 60 -4.41 -12.16 4.33
N HIS A 61 -5.56 -11.61 3.98
CA HIS A 61 -6.19 -11.91 2.70
C HIS A 61 -5.30 -11.42 1.53
N PHE A 62 -5.30 -12.15 0.40
CA PHE A 62 -4.50 -11.79 -0.78
C PHE A 62 -4.74 -10.34 -1.23
N ALA A 63 -6.01 -9.90 -1.31
CA ALA A 63 -6.35 -8.53 -1.66
C ALA A 63 -5.74 -7.49 -0.71
N SER A 64 -5.66 -7.80 0.58
CA SER A 64 -5.02 -6.94 1.59
C SER A 64 -3.52 -6.82 1.36
N ARG A 65 -2.85 -7.93 1.02
CA ARG A 65 -1.42 -7.94 0.67
C ARG A 65 -1.13 -7.13 -0.60
N LEU A 66 -2.00 -7.24 -1.60
CA LEU A 66 -1.89 -6.45 -2.84
C LEU A 66 -2.07 -4.95 -2.56
N VAL A 67 -3.10 -4.58 -1.80
CA VAL A 67 -3.35 -3.17 -1.44
C VAL A 67 -2.20 -2.63 -0.59
N HIS A 68 -1.68 -3.41 0.38
CA HIS A 68 -0.50 -3.01 1.16
C HIS A 68 0.69 -2.65 0.28
N LEU A 69 1.01 -3.49 -0.70
CA LEU A 69 2.12 -3.27 -1.63
C LEU A 69 1.90 -2.01 -2.48
N CYS A 70 0.70 -1.84 -3.05
CA CYS A 70 0.35 -0.67 -3.84
C CYS A 70 0.39 0.62 -3.01
N ASP A 71 -0.13 0.60 -1.77
CA ASP A 71 -0.13 1.75 -0.86
C ASP A 71 1.29 2.18 -0.49
N VAL A 72 2.18 1.24 -0.21
CA VAL A 72 3.59 1.54 0.06
C VAL A 72 4.28 2.12 -1.17
N PHE A 73 4.07 1.54 -2.36
CA PHE A 73 4.64 2.06 -3.60
C PHE A 73 4.16 3.49 -3.89
N ASP A 74 2.85 3.74 -3.82
CA ASP A 74 2.28 5.07 -4.00
C ASP A 74 2.82 6.07 -2.97
N ALA A 75 2.85 5.66 -1.70
CA ALA A 75 3.39 6.48 -0.64
C ALA A 75 4.87 6.85 -0.86
N LEU A 76 5.69 5.96 -1.40
CA LEU A 76 7.10 6.23 -1.72
C LEU A 76 7.24 7.18 -2.91
N CYS A 77 6.44 7.00 -3.94
CA CYS A 77 6.47 7.79 -5.18
C CYS A 77 5.72 9.14 -5.08
N THR A 78 5.04 9.40 -3.96
CA THR A 78 4.31 10.66 -3.75
C THR A 78 5.08 11.60 -2.83
N ALA A 79 5.25 12.87 -3.24
CA ALA A 79 5.86 13.90 -2.41
C ALA A 79 4.96 14.19 -1.18
N ARG A 80 5.58 14.36 -0.03
CA ARG A 80 4.90 14.70 1.23
C ARG A 80 5.55 15.97 1.81
N PRO A 81 4.88 16.72 2.70
CA PRO A 81 5.39 17.98 3.25
C PRO A 81 6.78 17.89 3.92
N TYR A 82 7.21 16.68 4.26
CA TYR A 82 8.47 16.40 4.96
C TYR A 82 9.42 15.47 4.17
N ARG A 83 9.03 15.08 2.93
CA ARG A 83 9.85 14.16 2.11
C ARG A 83 9.50 14.32 0.63
N GLU A 84 10.53 14.40 -0.22
CA GLU A 84 10.37 14.32 -1.66
C GLU A 84 9.91 12.92 -2.11
N ALA A 85 9.30 12.87 -3.30
CA ALA A 85 8.95 11.61 -3.95
C ALA A 85 10.21 10.84 -4.35
N TRP A 86 10.21 9.54 -4.15
CA TRP A 86 11.25 8.67 -4.69
C TRP A 86 11.05 8.45 -6.19
N ALA A 87 12.14 8.24 -6.91
CA ALA A 87 12.05 7.69 -8.25
C ALA A 87 11.42 6.28 -8.21
N SER A 88 10.60 5.95 -9.19
CA SER A 88 9.88 4.67 -9.23
C SER A 88 10.81 3.46 -9.07
N GLU A 89 11.99 3.48 -9.71
CA GLU A 89 12.95 2.38 -9.62
C GLU A 89 13.51 2.21 -8.20
N MET A 90 13.70 3.28 -7.46
CA MET A 90 14.10 3.20 -6.04
C MET A 90 12.99 2.58 -5.17
N ALA A 91 11.73 2.91 -5.46
CA ALA A 91 10.59 2.33 -4.76
C ALA A 91 10.43 0.84 -5.09
N LEU A 92 10.66 0.43 -6.34
CA LEU A 92 10.64 -0.97 -6.75
C LEU A 92 11.77 -1.77 -6.08
N ALA A 93 12.98 -1.23 -6.06
CA ALA A 93 14.11 -1.86 -5.36
C ALA A 93 13.83 -2.03 -3.85
N TYR A 94 13.21 -1.06 -3.21
CA TYR A 94 12.78 -1.17 -1.80
C TYR A 94 11.78 -2.32 -1.60
N ILE A 95 10.82 -2.49 -2.52
CA ILE A 95 9.84 -3.58 -2.45
C ILE A 95 10.53 -4.93 -2.59
N GLU A 96 11.48 -5.06 -3.52
CA GLU A 96 12.24 -6.30 -3.73
C GLU A 96 13.09 -6.66 -2.50
N GLU A 97 13.77 -5.69 -1.91
CA GLU A 97 14.58 -5.90 -0.69
C GLU A 97 13.73 -6.42 0.49
N ARG A 98 12.46 -5.99 0.53
CA ARG A 98 11.53 -6.35 1.61
C ARG A 98 10.62 -7.53 1.29
N ALA A 99 10.81 -8.18 0.16
CA ALA A 99 10.14 -9.42 -0.16
C ALA A 99 10.49 -10.51 0.88
N GLY A 100 9.49 -11.17 1.44
CA GLY A 100 9.66 -12.15 2.51
C GLY A 100 9.55 -11.58 3.94
N THR A 101 9.54 -10.26 4.11
CA THR A 101 9.32 -9.61 5.41
C THR A 101 8.06 -8.75 5.42
N ASP A 102 8.01 -7.73 4.58
CA ASP A 102 6.88 -6.82 4.47
C ASP A 102 5.88 -7.32 3.41
N PHE A 103 6.40 -7.83 2.29
CA PHE A 103 5.64 -8.22 1.11
C PHE A 103 5.78 -9.72 0.80
N GLU A 104 4.71 -10.31 0.28
CA GLU A 104 4.76 -11.67 -0.26
C GLU A 104 5.72 -11.74 -1.45
N PRO A 105 6.72 -12.65 -1.48
CA PRO A 105 7.77 -12.67 -2.50
C PRO A 105 7.25 -12.75 -3.94
N LYS A 106 6.31 -13.66 -4.21
CA LYS A 106 5.72 -13.82 -5.54
C LYS A 106 4.94 -12.59 -6.00
N LEU A 107 4.25 -11.94 -5.07
CA LEU A 107 3.50 -10.73 -5.35
C LEU A 107 4.43 -9.55 -5.62
N ALA A 108 5.50 -9.40 -4.84
CA ALA A 108 6.52 -8.39 -5.04
C ALA A 108 7.20 -8.53 -6.41
N GLU A 109 7.62 -9.75 -6.77
CA GLU A 109 8.22 -10.07 -8.06
C GLU A 109 7.28 -9.73 -9.23
N ALA A 110 6.02 -10.19 -9.17
CA ALA A 110 5.04 -9.91 -10.22
C ALA A 110 4.76 -8.41 -10.37
N PHE A 111 4.62 -7.69 -9.25
CA PHE A 111 4.37 -6.25 -9.26
C PHE A 111 5.54 -5.46 -9.83
N THR A 112 6.76 -5.72 -9.38
CA THR A 112 7.95 -4.98 -9.84
C THR A 112 8.23 -5.25 -11.32
N GLY A 113 8.06 -6.50 -11.77
CA GLY A 113 8.14 -6.87 -13.19
C GLY A 113 7.11 -6.13 -14.05
N MET A 114 5.85 -6.13 -13.63
CA MET A 114 4.77 -5.41 -14.31
C MET A 114 5.05 -3.90 -14.40
N MET A 115 5.47 -3.28 -13.31
CA MET A 115 5.71 -1.83 -13.26
C MET A 115 6.89 -1.42 -14.14
N ARG A 116 7.95 -2.22 -14.24
CA ARG A 116 9.08 -1.98 -15.15
C ARG A 116 8.65 -2.09 -16.61
N LEU A 117 7.88 -3.12 -16.97
CA LEU A 117 7.32 -3.24 -18.33
C LEU A 117 6.45 -2.03 -18.69
N TRP A 118 5.59 -1.60 -17.77
CA TRP A 118 4.74 -0.44 -18.02
C TRP A 118 5.51 0.86 -18.17
N SER A 119 6.55 1.10 -17.37
CA SER A 119 7.40 2.28 -17.49
C SER A 119 8.11 2.33 -18.85
N HIS A 120 8.58 1.19 -19.36
CA HIS A 120 9.21 1.08 -20.69
C HIS A 120 8.22 1.38 -21.83
N GLN A 121 6.96 0.95 -21.72
CA GLN A 121 5.93 1.23 -22.71
C GLN A 121 5.53 2.70 -22.76
N ARG A 122 5.53 3.42 -21.63
CA ARG A 122 5.25 4.87 -21.60
C ARG A 122 6.32 5.72 -22.28
N VAL A 123 7.55 5.29 -22.28
CA VAL A 123 8.64 5.97 -23.01
C VAL A 123 8.49 5.81 -24.54
N ALA A 124 7.79 4.78 -25.01
CA ALA A 124 7.59 4.48 -26.41
C ALA A 124 6.35 5.14 -27.05
N VAL A 125 5.51 5.87 -26.30
CA VAL A 125 4.34 6.58 -26.82
C VAL A 125 4.76 8.00 -27.22
N PRO A 126 4.73 8.39 -28.52
CA PRO A 126 5.03 9.75 -28.94
C PRO A 126 4.08 10.75 -28.27
N GLU A 127 4.61 11.89 -27.82
CA GLU A 127 3.79 13.02 -27.37
C GLU A 127 2.78 13.39 -28.46
N GLY A 128 1.51 13.13 -28.21
CA GLY A 128 0.41 13.45 -29.14
C GLY A 128 -0.77 12.50 -29.19
N SER A 129 -0.70 11.31 -28.62
CA SER A 129 -1.86 10.41 -28.56
C SER A 129 -2.68 10.67 -27.31
N VAL A 130 -3.67 11.56 -27.45
CA VAL A 130 -4.78 11.73 -26.49
C VAL A 130 -5.65 10.47 -26.54
N LEU A 131 -5.41 9.53 -25.63
CA LEU A 131 -6.34 8.44 -25.35
C LEU A 131 -6.92 8.70 -23.96
N PHE A 132 -8.02 9.43 -23.96
CA PHE A 132 -9.18 9.37 -23.07
C PHE A 132 -9.99 10.65 -23.25
N LYS A 133 -11.03 10.57 -24.10
CA LYS A 133 -12.22 11.40 -23.95
C LYS A 133 -13.19 10.66 -23.06
#